data_213253502c1699212dc20d3911c3a870
#
_entry.id   213253502c1699212dc20d3911c3a870
#
_cell.length_a   1.000
_cell.length_b   1.000
_cell.length_c   1.000
_cell.angle_alpha   90.00
_cell.angle_beta   90.00
_cell.angle_gamma   90.00
#
_symmetry.space_group_name_H-M   'P 1'
#
loop_
_entity.id
_entity.type
_entity.pdbx_description
1 polymer ?
#
loop_
_entity_poly.entity_id
_entity_poly.type
_entity_poly.pdbx_seq_one_letter_code
_entity_poly.pdbx_strand_id
1 'polypeptide(L)'
;LIISGMDQNHDNEHVKSNSSYQYSFFEEIIKKQNPLSNISVYKPYIEDVNKFSFEDYDAFLWTGGLGNIYDDNDHNKNQLKIFDRIATLERPIWGSCWGLQVVVTAFGGKISSSMSPEFGYSEKIKIIKNHFVYKNKKNLFTAPGHHYDSLETLPKDFDIISENNHSIQSICHKKQNIFCTQYHPELPYNYIGKLMSYWKRNYLKIMSENEFEALLNKLQSFENEDQFNRELELLNWLENIKL
;
A
#
# COMPACT_ATOMS: atom_id res chain seq x y z
N LEU A 1 -14.34 -4.43 1.31
CA LEU A 1 -13.83 -4.01 2.62
C LEU A 1 -12.45 -3.40 2.48
N ILE A 2 -12.21 -2.25 3.11
CA ILE A 2 -10.88 -1.67 3.26
C ILE A 2 -10.38 -2.01 4.67
N ILE A 3 -9.17 -2.55 4.77
CA ILE A 3 -8.53 -2.94 6.04
C ILE A 3 -7.41 -1.94 6.34
N SER A 4 -7.51 -1.25 7.48
CA SER A 4 -6.46 -0.33 7.92
C SER A 4 -5.22 -1.10 8.40
N GLY A 5 -4.06 -0.78 7.83
CA GLY A 5 -2.76 -1.24 8.31
C GLY A 5 -2.22 -0.42 9.48
N MET A 6 -2.93 0.65 9.88
CA MET A 6 -2.53 1.55 10.95
C MET A 6 -3.03 1.09 12.30
N ASP A 7 -2.33 1.47 13.36
CA ASP A 7 -2.88 1.53 14.71
C ASP A 7 -3.58 2.88 14.96
N GLN A 8 -4.24 3.02 16.11
CA GLN A 8 -4.99 4.23 16.44
C GLN A 8 -4.14 5.51 16.52
N ASN A 9 -2.91 5.41 17.03
CA ASN A 9 -2.03 6.57 17.17
C ASN A 9 -1.59 7.09 15.80
N HIS A 10 -1.21 6.18 14.90
CA HIS A 10 -0.77 6.51 13.56
C HIS A 10 -1.93 7.05 12.69
N ASP A 11 -3.13 6.46 12.76
CA ASP A 11 -4.32 7.03 12.11
C ASP A 11 -4.58 8.48 12.57
N ASN A 12 -4.46 8.75 13.89
CA ASN A 12 -4.63 10.10 14.43
C ASN A 12 -3.55 11.08 13.92
N GLU A 13 -2.30 10.64 13.78
CA GLU A 13 -1.22 11.47 13.23
C GLU A 13 -1.42 11.76 11.74
N HIS A 14 -1.90 10.81 10.96
CA HIS A 14 -2.27 11.03 9.57
C HIS A 14 -3.38 12.07 9.43
N VAL A 15 -4.41 12.00 10.27
CA VAL A 15 -5.47 13.04 10.30
C VAL A 15 -4.93 14.41 10.70
N LYS A 16 -4.05 14.48 11.71
CA LYS A 16 -3.42 15.75 12.13
C LYS A 16 -2.57 16.35 11.02
N SER A 17 -1.84 15.54 10.25
CA SER A 17 -0.97 16.01 9.16
C SER A 17 -1.72 16.40 7.89
N ASN A 18 -2.82 15.72 7.56
CA ASN A 18 -3.48 15.78 6.26
C ASN A 18 -4.99 16.09 6.32
N SER A 19 -5.59 16.14 7.50
CA SER A 19 -7.04 16.25 7.69
C SER A 19 -7.85 15.08 7.08
N SER A 20 -7.19 13.94 6.80
CA SER A 20 -7.83 12.76 6.22
C SER A 20 -7.13 11.47 6.66
N TYR A 21 -7.87 10.39 6.67
CA TYR A 21 -7.33 9.04 6.86
C TYR A 21 -6.75 8.50 5.55
N GLN A 22 -5.78 7.60 5.65
CA GLN A 22 -5.18 6.97 4.47
C GLN A 22 -6.21 6.16 3.66
N TYR A 23 -7.10 5.44 4.31
CA TYR A 23 -8.12 4.63 3.64
C TYR A 23 -9.14 5.44 2.84
N SER A 24 -9.31 6.74 3.11
CA SER A 24 -10.27 7.58 2.37
C SER A 24 -9.92 7.71 0.88
N PHE A 25 -8.65 7.57 0.51
CA PHE A 25 -8.24 7.57 -0.89
C PHE A 25 -8.67 6.31 -1.65
N PHE A 26 -8.69 5.16 -0.99
CA PHE A 26 -9.31 3.96 -1.56
C PHE A 26 -10.82 4.16 -1.75
N GLU A 27 -11.51 4.74 -0.75
CA GLU A 27 -12.96 5.03 -0.85
C GLU A 27 -13.25 5.93 -2.06
N GLU A 28 -12.47 7.01 -2.25
CA GLU A 28 -12.62 7.93 -3.37
C GLU A 28 -12.43 7.23 -4.73
N ILE A 29 -11.38 6.41 -4.88
CA ILE A 29 -11.09 5.69 -6.12
C ILE A 29 -12.18 4.65 -6.41
N ILE A 30 -12.61 3.89 -5.41
CA ILE A 30 -13.68 2.89 -5.57
C ILE A 30 -14.98 3.57 -5.99
N LYS A 31 -15.37 4.67 -5.32
CA LYS A 31 -16.58 5.42 -5.64
C LYS A 31 -16.54 6.09 -7.01
N LYS A 32 -15.37 6.54 -7.43
CA LYS A 32 -15.13 7.08 -8.78
C LYS A 32 -15.34 5.99 -9.84
N GLN A 33 -14.85 4.77 -9.60
CA GLN A 33 -14.97 3.63 -10.52
C GLN A 33 -16.39 3.04 -10.50
N ASN A 34 -16.98 2.85 -9.33
CA ASN A 34 -18.34 2.34 -9.16
C ASN A 34 -19.06 3.07 -8.01
N PRO A 35 -19.88 4.11 -8.31
CA PRO A 35 -20.60 4.88 -7.29
C PRO A 35 -21.56 4.06 -6.41
N LEU A 36 -21.99 2.90 -6.88
CA LEU A 36 -22.94 2.03 -6.15
C LEU A 36 -22.24 1.05 -5.20
N SER A 37 -20.90 0.98 -5.18
CA SER A 37 -20.17 0.10 -4.27
C SER A 37 -20.52 0.38 -2.81
N ASN A 38 -20.78 -0.66 -2.04
CA ASN A 38 -20.85 -0.58 -0.58
C ASN A 38 -19.42 -0.71 -0.03
N ILE A 39 -18.97 0.29 0.71
CA ILE A 39 -17.63 0.34 1.27
C ILE A 39 -17.72 0.38 2.78
N SER A 40 -16.96 -0.50 3.43
CA SER A 40 -16.72 -0.46 4.87
C SER A 40 -15.23 -0.40 5.15
N VAL A 41 -14.86 0.20 6.27
CA VAL A 41 -13.48 0.25 6.74
C VAL A 41 -13.36 -0.56 8.02
N TYR A 42 -12.54 -1.60 7.99
CA TYR A 42 -12.18 -2.38 9.18
C TYR A 42 -10.94 -1.77 9.85
N LYS A 43 -11.09 -1.43 11.13
CA LYS A 43 -10.01 -0.87 11.96
C LYS A 43 -9.59 -1.88 13.01
N PRO A 44 -8.45 -2.57 12.85
CA PRO A 44 -8.03 -3.66 13.74
C PRO A 44 -7.86 -3.28 15.21
N TYR A 45 -7.72 -1.99 15.52
CA TYR A 45 -7.61 -1.47 16.89
C TYR A 45 -8.96 -1.14 17.55
N ILE A 46 -10.08 -1.23 16.79
CA ILE A 46 -11.44 -1.02 17.30
C ILE A 46 -12.24 -2.32 17.26
N GLU A 47 -12.09 -3.09 16.19
CA GLU A 47 -12.94 -4.21 15.85
C GLU A 47 -12.30 -5.55 16.18
N ASP A 48 -13.07 -6.44 16.81
CA ASP A 48 -12.63 -7.79 17.15
C ASP A 48 -12.70 -8.70 15.92
N VAL A 49 -11.57 -9.21 15.48
CA VAL A 49 -11.45 -10.11 14.32
C VAL A 49 -12.34 -11.35 14.42
N ASN A 50 -12.64 -11.82 15.62
CA ASN A 50 -13.46 -13.02 15.83
C ASN A 50 -14.97 -12.75 15.72
N LYS A 51 -15.39 -11.47 15.77
CA LYS A 51 -16.79 -11.05 15.73
C LYS A 51 -17.19 -10.39 14.42
N PHE A 52 -16.22 -10.06 13.57
CA PHE A 52 -16.47 -9.38 12.31
C PHE A 52 -16.77 -10.39 11.18
N SER A 53 -17.81 -10.09 10.38
CA SER A 53 -18.24 -10.93 9.25
C SER A 53 -17.51 -10.52 7.98
N PHE A 54 -16.35 -11.11 7.72
CA PHE A 54 -15.59 -10.88 6.48
C PHE A 54 -16.27 -11.50 5.26
N GLU A 55 -17.09 -12.50 5.45
CA GLU A 55 -17.84 -13.23 4.43
C GLU A 55 -18.82 -12.35 3.62
N ASP A 56 -19.22 -11.21 4.19
CA ASP A 56 -20.16 -10.27 3.57
C ASP A 56 -19.53 -9.37 2.49
N TYR A 57 -18.21 -9.51 2.24
CA TYR A 57 -17.47 -8.65 1.33
C TYR A 57 -16.90 -9.41 0.13
N ASP A 58 -17.01 -8.80 -1.04
CA ASP A 58 -16.57 -9.38 -2.32
C ASP A 58 -15.07 -9.21 -2.59
N ALA A 59 -14.42 -8.23 -1.94
CA ALA A 59 -13.00 -7.95 -2.11
C ALA A 59 -12.41 -7.23 -0.89
N PHE A 60 -11.10 -7.32 -0.72
CA PHE A 60 -10.34 -6.73 0.37
C PHE A 60 -9.22 -5.84 -0.15
N LEU A 61 -9.14 -4.61 0.38
CA LEU A 61 -8.06 -3.67 0.09
C LEU A 61 -7.34 -3.34 1.39
N TRP A 62 -6.04 -3.62 1.43
CA TRP A 62 -5.21 -3.35 2.60
C TRP A 62 -4.40 -2.07 2.40
N THR A 63 -4.50 -1.14 3.36
CA THR A 63 -3.74 0.11 3.29
C THR A 63 -2.27 -0.07 3.65
N GLY A 64 -1.48 0.98 3.53
CA GLY A 64 -0.20 1.09 4.20
C GLY A 64 -0.33 1.09 5.72
N GLY A 65 0.80 0.98 6.40
CA GLY A 65 0.90 0.96 7.85
C GLY A 65 2.25 1.49 8.31
N LEU A 66 2.46 1.50 9.62
CA LEU A 66 3.72 1.93 10.23
C LEU A 66 4.24 0.84 11.18
N GLY A 67 5.57 0.79 11.33
CA GLY A 67 6.26 -0.24 12.09
C GLY A 67 6.87 -1.31 11.20
N ASN A 68 7.40 -2.36 11.81
CA ASN A 68 8.01 -3.48 11.10
C ASN A 68 7.15 -4.72 11.31
N ILE A 69 6.71 -5.37 10.24
CA ILE A 69 5.82 -6.55 10.33
C ILE A 69 6.44 -7.72 11.10
N TYR A 70 7.76 -7.76 11.19
CA TYR A 70 8.52 -8.79 11.89
C TYR A 70 8.69 -8.52 13.40
N ASP A 71 8.20 -7.39 13.93
CA ASP A 71 8.20 -7.12 15.36
C ASP A 71 7.13 -7.97 16.08
N ASP A 72 7.48 -8.54 17.23
CA ASP A 72 6.56 -9.34 18.04
C ASP A 72 5.65 -8.46 18.89
N ASN A 73 4.57 -7.95 18.28
CA ASN A 73 3.57 -7.12 18.93
C ASN A 73 2.13 -7.53 18.57
N ASP A 74 1.15 -7.06 19.34
CA ASP A 74 -0.25 -7.44 19.18
C ASP A 74 -0.86 -6.89 17.88
N HIS A 75 -0.42 -5.72 17.42
CA HIS A 75 -0.88 -5.13 16.17
C HIS A 75 -0.54 -6.07 14.99
N ASN A 76 0.72 -6.48 14.88
CA ASN A 76 1.19 -7.37 13.82
C ASN A 76 0.49 -8.73 13.86
N LYS A 77 0.37 -9.33 15.07
CA LYS A 77 -0.37 -10.59 15.27
C LYS A 77 -1.82 -10.47 14.84
N ASN A 78 -2.47 -9.34 15.12
CA ASN A 78 -3.86 -9.11 14.72
C ASN A 78 -3.99 -8.94 13.20
N GLN A 79 -3.08 -8.21 12.56
CA GLN A 79 -3.03 -8.08 11.09
C GLN A 79 -2.90 -9.46 10.41
N LEU A 80 -2.03 -10.33 10.90
CA LEU A 80 -1.88 -11.70 10.37
C LEU A 80 -3.12 -12.56 10.60
N LYS A 81 -3.78 -12.46 11.78
CA LYS A 81 -5.05 -13.17 12.04
C LYS A 81 -6.17 -12.72 11.09
N ILE A 82 -6.25 -11.43 10.76
CA ILE A 82 -7.20 -10.92 9.78
C ILE A 82 -6.93 -11.56 8.43
N PHE A 83 -5.65 -11.60 8.02
CA PHE A 83 -5.27 -12.22 6.75
C PHE A 83 -5.66 -13.71 6.71
N ASP A 84 -5.37 -14.47 7.76
CA ASP A 84 -5.74 -15.90 7.86
C ASP A 84 -7.25 -16.12 7.67
N ARG A 85 -8.08 -15.21 8.21
CA ARG A 85 -9.53 -15.25 8.04
C ARG A 85 -9.95 -15.00 6.58
N ILE A 86 -9.44 -13.95 5.95
CA ILE A 86 -9.87 -13.57 4.59
C ILE A 86 -9.25 -14.46 3.50
N ALA A 87 -8.08 -15.03 3.72
CA ALA A 87 -7.43 -15.91 2.77
C ALA A 87 -8.26 -17.18 2.45
N THR A 88 -9.05 -17.66 3.42
CA THR A 88 -9.94 -18.82 3.24
C THR A 88 -11.15 -18.52 2.37
N LEU A 89 -11.48 -17.24 2.14
CA LEU A 89 -12.63 -16.82 1.35
C LEU A 89 -12.35 -16.80 -0.16
N GLU A 90 -11.09 -16.92 -0.56
CA GLU A 90 -10.63 -16.89 -1.96
C GLU A 90 -11.14 -15.66 -2.76
N ARG A 91 -11.38 -14.55 -2.04
CA ARG A 91 -11.81 -13.28 -2.63
C ARG A 91 -10.60 -12.48 -3.12
N PRO A 92 -10.80 -11.54 -4.08
CA PRO A 92 -9.74 -10.64 -4.52
C PRO A 92 -9.14 -9.82 -3.36
N ILE A 93 -7.80 -9.74 -3.31
CA ILE A 93 -7.05 -8.98 -2.30
C ILE A 93 -6.10 -8.02 -3.01
N TRP A 94 -6.16 -6.75 -2.60
CA TRP A 94 -5.18 -5.72 -2.91
C TRP A 94 -4.41 -5.32 -1.65
N GLY A 95 -3.07 -5.24 -1.72
CA GLY A 95 -2.25 -4.77 -0.60
C GLY A 95 -1.27 -3.69 -1.03
N SER A 96 -1.33 -2.49 -0.41
CA SER A 96 -0.35 -1.42 -0.60
C SER A 96 0.63 -1.38 0.57
N CYS A 97 1.94 -1.35 0.30
CA CYS A 97 3.03 -1.21 1.26
C CYS A 97 2.92 -2.17 2.45
N TRP A 98 2.30 -1.78 3.55
CA TRP A 98 2.04 -2.67 4.68
C TRP A 98 1.20 -3.89 4.29
N GLY A 99 0.19 -3.70 3.44
CA GLY A 99 -0.62 -4.81 2.92
C GLY A 99 0.23 -5.84 2.17
N LEU A 100 1.25 -5.42 1.40
CA LEU A 100 2.22 -6.33 0.80
C LEU A 100 3.01 -7.09 1.89
N GLN A 101 3.45 -6.40 2.94
CA GLN A 101 4.23 -7.01 4.02
C GLN A 101 3.42 -8.07 4.78
N VAL A 102 2.14 -7.79 5.06
CA VAL A 102 1.20 -8.76 5.67
C VAL A 102 1.05 -10.00 4.80
N VAL A 103 0.76 -9.81 3.51
CA VAL A 103 0.61 -10.93 2.55
C VAL A 103 1.88 -11.75 2.44
N VAL A 104 3.03 -11.12 2.26
CA VAL A 104 4.33 -11.80 2.16
C VAL A 104 4.60 -12.65 3.41
N THR A 105 4.41 -12.08 4.59
CA THR A 105 4.65 -12.75 5.87
C THR A 105 3.71 -13.94 6.05
N ALA A 106 2.43 -13.77 5.76
CA ALA A 106 1.42 -14.81 5.89
C ALA A 106 1.68 -16.02 4.95
N PHE A 107 2.25 -15.78 3.77
CA PHE A 107 2.65 -16.85 2.84
C PHE A 107 4.08 -17.37 3.09
N GLY A 108 4.70 -17.04 4.23
CA GLY A 108 6.02 -17.55 4.62
C GLY A 108 7.20 -16.91 3.89
N GLY A 109 7.01 -15.77 3.25
CA GLY A 109 8.09 -14.93 2.75
C GLY A 109 8.75 -14.13 3.89
N LYS A 110 9.72 -13.27 3.54
CA LYS A 110 10.45 -12.47 4.51
C LYS A 110 10.50 -11.00 4.09
N ILE A 111 10.19 -10.15 5.04
CA ILE A 111 10.39 -8.70 4.99
C ILE A 111 11.58 -8.35 5.88
N SER A 112 12.39 -7.41 5.46
CA SER A 112 13.50 -6.87 6.26
C SER A 112 13.74 -5.40 5.99
N SER A 113 14.50 -4.77 6.88
CA SER A 113 14.95 -3.39 6.68
C SER A 113 15.72 -3.25 5.38
N SER A 114 15.34 -2.29 4.56
CA SER A 114 15.97 -2.04 3.27
C SER A 114 17.31 -1.33 3.45
N MET A 115 18.32 -1.75 2.70
CA MET A 115 19.57 -1.01 2.59
C MET A 115 19.44 0.28 1.77
N SER A 116 18.32 0.42 1.04
CA SER A 116 18.03 1.56 0.17
C SER A 116 16.54 1.94 0.32
N PRO A 117 16.14 2.53 1.46
CA PRO A 117 14.76 2.94 1.69
C PRO A 117 14.33 4.02 0.70
N GLU A 118 13.04 4.07 0.39
CA GLU A 118 12.48 5.06 -0.52
C GLU A 118 11.57 6.01 0.26
N PHE A 119 11.79 7.32 0.06
CA PHE A 119 11.04 8.37 0.76
C PHE A 119 10.32 9.29 -0.21
N GLY A 120 9.00 9.35 -0.05
CA GLY A 120 8.12 10.21 -0.83
C GLY A 120 7.69 9.61 -2.16
N TYR A 121 8.59 8.98 -2.89
CA TYR A 121 8.31 8.33 -4.16
C TYR A 121 9.27 7.16 -4.44
N SER A 122 8.79 6.21 -5.25
CA SER A 122 9.57 5.14 -5.86
C SER A 122 9.76 5.45 -7.34
N GLU A 123 11.00 5.66 -7.76
CA GLU A 123 11.30 6.03 -9.16
C GLU A 123 11.78 4.85 -10.01
N LYS A 124 11.64 5.01 -11.34
CA LYS A 124 12.15 4.04 -12.32
C LYS A 124 11.61 2.62 -12.08
N ILE A 125 10.37 2.52 -11.63
CA ILE A 125 9.69 1.23 -11.49
C ILE A 125 9.52 0.66 -12.89
N LYS A 126 10.10 -0.52 -13.13
CA LYS A 126 10.02 -1.25 -14.39
C LYS A 126 9.07 -2.43 -14.27
N ILE A 127 8.10 -2.51 -15.18
CA ILE A 127 7.25 -3.70 -15.33
C ILE A 127 8.10 -4.78 -15.99
N ILE A 128 8.31 -5.90 -15.31
CA ILE A 128 9.15 -7.02 -15.79
C ILE A 128 8.33 -8.22 -16.24
N LYS A 129 7.06 -8.29 -15.84
CA LYS A 129 6.12 -9.32 -16.25
C LYS A 129 4.79 -8.70 -16.64
N ASN A 130 4.24 -9.11 -17.80
CA ASN A 130 2.93 -8.63 -18.24
C ASN A 130 1.82 -9.10 -17.27
N HIS A 131 0.99 -8.15 -16.83
CA HIS A 131 -0.15 -8.39 -15.96
C HIS A 131 -1.28 -7.41 -16.27
N PHE A 132 -2.55 -7.83 -16.18
CA PHE A 132 -3.71 -7.01 -16.54
C PHE A 132 -3.79 -5.71 -15.73
N VAL A 133 -3.30 -5.72 -14.49
CA VAL A 133 -3.23 -4.55 -13.59
C VAL A 133 -2.44 -3.39 -14.24
N TYR A 134 -1.44 -3.70 -15.07
CA TYR A 134 -0.65 -2.69 -15.78
C TYR A 134 -1.12 -2.40 -17.21
N LYS A 135 -2.35 -2.78 -17.55
CA LYS A 135 -2.94 -2.42 -18.86
C LYS A 135 -2.91 -0.91 -19.06
N ASN A 136 -2.37 -0.46 -20.19
CA ASN A 136 -2.18 0.95 -20.56
C ASN A 136 -1.20 1.74 -19.66
N LYS A 137 -0.48 1.12 -18.74
CA LYS A 137 0.58 1.75 -17.97
C LYS A 137 1.87 1.81 -18.76
N LYS A 138 2.64 2.89 -18.58
CA LYS A 138 4.01 2.97 -19.14
C LYS A 138 4.90 1.88 -18.51
N ASN A 139 5.75 1.24 -19.31
CA ASN A 139 6.63 0.17 -18.82
C ASN A 139 7.66 0.65 -17.78
N LEU A 140 7.96 1.95 -17.75
CA LEU A 140 8.81 2.61 -16.78
C LEU A 140 8.03 3.81 -16.22
N PHE A 141 7.86 3.85 -14.90
CA PHE A 141 7.07 4.89 -14.25
C PHE A 141 7.62 5.24 -12.84
N THR A 142 7.05 6.28 -12.25
CA THR A 142 7.28 6.71 -10.86
C THR A 142 5.93 6.64 -10.13
N ALA A 143 5.96 6.31 -8.86
CA ALA A 143 4.76 6.24 -8.02
C ALA A 143 5.03 6.79 -6.62
N PRO A 144 3.99 7.24 -5.88
CA PRO A 144 4.15 7.57 -4.47
C PRO A 144 4.68 6.36 -3.70
N GLY A 145 5.75 6.52 -2.94
CA GLY A 145 6.40 5.43 -2.21
C GLY A 145 7.01 5.95 -0.93
N HIS A 146 6.78 5.24 0.16
CA HIS A 146 7.34 5.62 1.45
C HIS A 146 7.52 4.39 2.33
N HIS A 147 8.73 3.82 2.35
CA HIS A 147 8.99 2.60 3.10
C HIS A 147 10.45 2.48 3.53
N TYR A 148 10.66 1.96 4.73
CA TYR A 148 11.95 1.59 5.30
C TYR A 148 12.28 0.12 5.04
N ASP A 149 11.25 -0.72 4.96
CA ASP A 149 11.36 -2.16 4.77
C ASP A 149 11.08 -2.56 3.33
N SER A 150 11.62 -3.69 2.92
CA SER A 150 11.40 -4.26 1.59
C SER A 150 11.28 -5.78 1.66
N LEU A 151 10.74 -6.36 0.59
CA LEU A 151 10.66 -7.80 0.40
C LEU A 151 12.07 -8.38 0.22
N GLU A 152 12.49 -9.23 1.15
CA GLU A 152 13.77 -9.96 1.13
C GLU A 152 13.62 -11.34 0.48
N THR A 153 12.58 -12.10 0.87
CA THR A 153 12.33 -13.44 0.32
C THR A 153 10.91 -13.54 -0.20
N LEU A 154 10.78 -13.74 -1.52
CA LEU A 154 9.48 -13.92 -2.18
C LEU A 154 8.83 -15.25 -1.76
N PRO A 155 7.55 -15.27 -1.37
CA PRO A 155 6.84 -16.52 -1.15
C PRO A 155 6.76 -17.36 -2.43
N LYS A 156 6.82 -18.69 -2.30
CA LYS A 156 6.92 -19.65 -3.43
C LYS A 156 5.82 -19.48 -4.49
N ASP A 157 4.60 -19.15 -4.05
CA ASP A 157 3.43 -19.08 -4.94
C ASP A 157 3.18 -17.68 -5.53
N PHE A 158 4.17 -16.80 -5.45
CA PHE A 158 4.12 -15.46 -6.03
C PHE A 158 5.05 -15.28 -7.22
N ASP A 159 4.71 -14.31 -8.06
CA ASP A 159 5.54 -13.78 -9.14
C ASP A 159 5.86 -12.31 -8.86
N ILE A 160 7.08 -11.88 -9.20
CA ILE A 160 7.46 -10.48 -9.24
C ILE A 160 6.91 -9.89 -10.54
N ILE A 161 6.21 -8.76 -10.46
CA ILE A 161 5.59 -8.10 -11.61
C ILE A 161 6.32 -6.81 -11.97
N SER A 162 6.78 -6.05 -10.97
CA SER A 162 7.60 -4.86 -11.18
C SER A 162 8.66 -4.70 -10.11
N GLU A 163 9.74 -4.04 -10.47
CA GLU A 163 10.88 -3.75 -9.60
C GLU A 163 11.56 -2.45 -10.00
N ASN A 164 12.40 -1.91 -9.12
CA ASN A 164 13.36 -0.87 -9.42
C ASN A 164 14.74 -1.24 -8.83
N ASN A 165 15.70 -0.31 -8.85
CA ASN A 165 17.04 -0.57 -8.31
C ASN A 165 17.09 -0.69 -6.78
N HIS A 166 16.01 -0.32 -6.07
CA HIS A 166 15.92 -0.29 -4.62
C HIS A 166 15.24 -1.54 -4.07
N SER A 167 14.15 -1.98 -4.70
CA SER A 167 13.35 -3.10 -4.18
C SER A 167 12.41 -3.70 -5.24
N ILE A 168 11.82 -4.84 -4.89
CA ILE A 168 10.65 -5.40 -5.57
C ILE A 168 9.47 -4.46 -5.30
N GLN A 169 8.81 -4.01 -6.37
CA GLN A 169 7.78 -2.98 -6.30
C GLN A 169 6.35 -3.52 -6.41
N SER A 170 6.17 -4.69 -7.03
CA SER A 170 4.87 -5.39 -7.01
C SER A 170 5.01 -6.88 -7.21
N ILE A 171 4.06 -7.59 -6.60
CA ILE A 171 3.94 -9.04 -6.68
C ILE A 171 2.50 -9.45 -6.94
N CYS A 172 2.28 -10.62 -7.54
CA CYS A 172 0.96 -11.25 -7.60
C CYS A 172 1.04 -12.73 -7.23
N HIS A 173 -0.03 -13.26 -6.67
CA HIS A 173 -0.16 -14.69 -6.45
C HIS A 173 -0.46 -15.42 -7.78
N LYS A 174 0.17 -16.59 -8.00
CA LYS A 174 0.11 -17.32 -9.29
C LYS A 174 -1.29 -17.88 -9.62
N LYS A 175 -2.14 -18.11 -8.61
CA LYS A 175 -3.44 -18.76 -8.76
C LYS A 175 -4.61 -17.94 -8.21
N GLN A 176 -4.41 -17.24 -7.09
CA GLN A 176 -5.43 -16.43 -6.43
C GLN A 176 -5.38 -14.99 -6.95
N ASN A 177 -6.49 -14.27 -6.90
CA ASN A 177 -6.53 -12.86 -7.26
C ASN A 177 -5.98 -11.99 -6.11
N ILE A 178 -4.67 -12.13 -5.83
CA ILE A 178 -3.94 -11.32 -4.84
C ILE A 178 -2.89 -10.52 -5.60
N PHE A 179 -2.95 -9.20 -5.49
CA PHE A 179 -1.98 -8.28 -6.06
C PHE A 179 -1.51 -7.29 -5.00
N CYS A 180 -0.21 -7.08 -4.89
CA CYS A 180 0.36 -6.18 -3.89
C CYS A 180 1.40 -5.26 -4.51
N THR A 181 1.45 -4.01 -4.01
CA THR A 181 2.45 -3.00 -4.37
C THR A 181 3.25 -2.57 -3.15
N GLN A 182 4.53 -2.29 -3.31
CA GLN A 182 5.35 -1.64 -2.28
C GLN A 182 5.06 -0.14 -2.23
N TYR A 183 4.74 0.44 -3.37
CA TYR A 183 4.32 1.84 -3.53
C TYR A 183 2.80 2.00 -3.32
N HIS A 184 2.32 3.24 -3.36
CA HIS A 184 0.95 3.64 -3.06
C HIS A 184 0.24 4.25 -4.28
N PRO A 185 -0.38 3.47 -5.17
CA PRO A 185 -1.13 4.04 -6.28
C PRO A 185 -2.36 4.84 -5.82
N GLU A 186 -2.85 4.58 -4.62
CA GLU A 186 -3.97 5.28 -4.02
C GLU A 186 -3.61 6.67 -3.48
N LEU A 187 -2.37 6.89 -2.99
CA LEU A 187 -2.02 8.13 -2.31
C LEU A 187 -1.55 9.24 -3.26
N PRO A 188 -2.07 10.47 -3.13
CA PRO A 188 -1.49 11.64 -3.77
C PRO A 188 -0.07 11.93 -3.26
N TYR A 189 0.83 12.43 -4.13
CA TYR A 189 2.16 12.86 -3.71
C TYR A 189 2.11 13.97 -2.66
N ASN A 190 1.13 14.89 -2.78
CA ASN A 190 0.89 15.94 -1.79
C ASN A 190 0.54 15.39 -0.41
N TYR A 191 -0.16 14.25 -0.34
CA TYR A 191 -0.46 13.61 0.93
C TYR A 191 0.81 13.16 1.63
N ILE A 192 1.70 12.48 0.91
CA ILE A 192 3.00 12.05 1.45
C ILE A 192 3.85 13.26 1.83
N GLY A 193 3.90 14.29 1.00
CA GLY A 193 4.65 15.53 1.28
C GLY A 193 4.22 16.22 2.56
N LYS A 194 2.91 16.30 2.83
CA LYS A 194 2.37 16.85 4.09
C LYS A 194 2.73 15.98 5.29
N LEU A 195 2.62 14.65 5.15
CA LEU A 195 3.01 13.71 6.19
C LEU A 195 4.50 13.83 6.53
N MET A 196 5.37 13.89 5.52
CA MET A 196 6.79 14.11 5.70
C MET A 196 7.09 15.45 6.37
N SER A 197 6.38 16.52 5.98
CA SER A 197 6.52 17.85 6.60
C SER A 197 6.11 17.85 8.05
N TYR A 198 5.05 17.13 8.43
CA TYR A 198 4.62 16.95 9.81
C TYR A 198 5.70 16.26 10.65
N TRP A 199 6.42 15.29 10.09
CA TRP A 199 7.53 14.59 10.75
C TRP A 199 8.92 15.10 10.33
N LYS A 200 9.05 16.33 9.82
CA LYS A 200 10.30 16.93 9.32
C LYS A 200 11.51 16.64 10.21
N ARG A 201 11.33 16.78 11.55
CA ARG A 201 12.43 16.54 12.52
C ARG A 201 13.03 15.13 12.46
N ASN A 202 12.24 14.13 12.04
CA ASN A 202 12.73 12.76 11.90
C ASN A 202 13.56 12.61 10.64
N TYR A 203 13.15 13.22 9.53
CA TYR A 203 13.90 13.19 8.27
C TYR A 203 15.21 13.96 8.35
N LEU A 204 15.26 15.08 9.09
CA LEU A 204 16.49 15.84 9.28
C LEU A 204 17.56 15.12 10.12
N LYS A 205 17.27 13.94 10.66
CA LYS A 205 18.29 13.05 11.27
C LYS A 205 19.03 12.20 10.23
N ILE A 206 18.48 12.05 9.03
CA ILE A 206 18.97 11.13 7.99
C ILE A 206 19.28 11.83 6.65
N MET A 207 18.84 13.08 6.48
CA MET A 207 19.12 13.91 5.30
C MET A 207 19.27 15.39 5.70
N SER A 208 19.96 16.18 4.88
CA SER A 208 20.07 17.62 5.09
C SER A 208 18.74 18.34 4.81
N GLU A 209 18.59 19.56 5.30
CA GLU A 209 17.40 20.38 5.05
C GLU A 209 17.25 20.70 3.55
N ASN A 210 18.33 20.94 2.83
CA ASN A 210 18.29 21.17 1.38
C ASN A 210 17.79 19.94 0.62
N GLU A 211 18.21 18.74 0.98
CA GLU A 211 17.71 17.49 0.40
C GLU A 211 16.25 17.28 0.70
N PHE A 212 15.81 17.57 1.92
CA PHE A 212 14.43 17.47 2.32
C PHE A 212 13.52 18.42 1.52
N GLU A 213 13.89 19.70 1.40
CA GLU A 213 13.15 20.69 0.60
C GLU A 213 13.14 20.34 -0.90
N ALA A 214 14.25 19.86 -1.45
CA ALA A 214 14.32 19.37 -2.83
C ALA A 214 13.37 18.19 -3.06
N LEU A 215 13.27 17.28 -2.09
CA LEU A 215 12.34 16.15 -2.13
C LEU A 215 10.88 16.62 -2.13
N LEU A 216 10.49 17.56 -1.25
CA LEU A 216 9.14 18.11 -1.24
C LEU A 216 8.78 18.81 -2.54
N ASN A 217 9.70 19.59 -3.12
CA ASN A 217 9.50 20.25 -4.42
C ASN A 217 9.31 19.20 -5.54
N LYS A 218 10.01 18.10 -5.49
CA LYS A 218 9.86 17.02 -6.47
C LYS A 218 8.50 16.31 -6.33
N LEU A 219 8.02 16.07 -5.12
CA LEU A 219 6.68 15.54 -4.87
C LEU A 219 5.59 16.47 -5.44
N GLN A 220 5.76 17.80 -5.26
CA GLN A 220 4.83 18.79 -5.82
C GLN A 220 4.84 18.78 -7.36
N SER A 221 5.99 18.57 -8.00
CA SER A 221 6.05 18.46 -9.48
C SER A 221 5.31 17.22 -9.98
N PHE A 222 5.48 16.08 -9.33
CA PHE A 222 4.77 14.85 -9.69
C PHE A 222 3.25 14.97 -9.53
N GLU A 223 2.77 15.66 -8.50
CA GLU A 223 1.33 15.88 -8.30
C GLU A 223 0.67 16.61 -9.48
N ASN A 224 1.40 17.52 -10.11
CA ASN A 224 0.90 18.30 -11.25
C ASN A 224 0.90 17.50 -12.57
N GLU A 225 1.66 16.42 -12.65
CA GLU A 225 1.92 15.75 -13.93
C GLU A 225 0.95 14.60 -14.23
N ASP A 226 0.45 13.84 -13.25
CA ASP A 226 -0.19 12.56 -13.62
C ASP A 226 -1.10 11.89 -12.57
N GLN A 227 -2.21 12.52 -12.19
CA GLN A 227 -3.16 11.87 -11.27
C GLN A 227 -3.78 10.59 -11.85
N PHE A 228 -4.16 10.58 -13.12
CA PHE A 228 -4.83 9.42 -13.74
C PHE A 228 -3.91 8.20 -13.85
N ASN A 229 -2.66 8.41 -14.23
CA ASN A 229 -1.69 7.33 -14.42
C ASN A 229 -1.27 6.70 -13.07
N ARG A 230 -1.29 7.48 -11.99
CA ARG A 230 -1.00 7.01 -10.64
C ARG A 230 -2.00 5.93 -10.20
N GLU A 231 -3.29 6.14 -10.42
CA GLU A 231 -4.38 5.27 -9.96
C GLU A 231 -4.65 4.08 -10.90
N LEU A 232 -4.01 4.05 -12.06
CA LEU A 232 -4.38 3.14 -13.17
C LEU A 232 -4.34 1.66 -12.77
N GLU A 233 -3.34 1.23 -12.00
CA GLU A 233 -3.24 -0.17 -11.55
C GLU A 233 -4.43 -0.57 -10.68
N LEU A 234 -4.80 0.28 -9.74
CA LEU A 234 -5.92 0.04 -8.84
C LEU A 234 -7.24 0.05 -9.61
N LEU A 235 -7.41 0.97 -10.55
CA LEU A 235 -8.59 1.02 -11.44
C LEU A 235 -8.69 -0.25 -12.29
N ASN A 236 -7.59 -0.70 -12.91
CA ASN A 236 -7.57 -1.93 -13.68
C ASN A 236 -7.88 -3.18 -12.81
N TRP A 237 -7.39 -3.19 -11.57
CA TRP A 237 -7.69 -4.27 -10.64
C TRP A 237 -9.19 -4.28 -10.27
N LEU A 238 -9.77 -3.12 -9.95
CA LEU A 238 -11.19 -2.96 -9.63
C LEU A 238 -12.09 -3.38 -10.81
N GLU A 239 -11.73 -3.06 -12.06
CA GLU A 239 -12.46 -3.50 -13.25
C GLU A 239 -12.51 -5.03 -13.40
N ASN A 240 -11.52 -5.74 -12.87
CA ASN A 240 -11.42 -7.20 -12.96
C ASN A 240 -12.01 -7.95 -11.76
N ILE A 241 -12.46 -7.22 -10.73
CA ILE A 241 -13.30 -7.82 -9.68
C ILE A 241 -14.69 -8.09 -10.31
N LYS A 242 -14.97 -9.34 -10.55
CA LYS A 242 -16.34 -9.75 -10.94
C LYS A 242 -17.21 -9.68 -9.69
N LEU A 243 -17.90 -8.57 -9.54
CA LEU A 243 -18.97 -8.38 -8.55
C LEU A 243 -20.25 -9.05 -9.03
#